data_738834f97fdef63225a2702e6b7c8e0a
#
_entry.id   738834f97fdef63225a2702e6b7c8e0a
#
_cell.length_a   1.000
_cell.length_b   1.000
_cell.length_c   1.000
_cell.angle_alpha   90.00
_cell.angle_beta   90.00
_cell.angle_gamma   90.00
#
_symmetry.space_group_name_H-M   'P 1'
#
loop_
_entity.id
_entity.type
_entity.pdbx_description
1 polymer ?
#
loop_
_entity_poly.entity_id
_entity_poly.type
_entity_poly.pdbx_seq_one_letter_code
_entity_poly.pdbx_strand_id
1 'polypeptide(L)'
;MNINTTYLLTGAAGFLGINICTQLIERGEHIRAFVLKGDPARKYLPAEVEVFEGDLCSAEDCEAFFNIPEGSQSVCIHCASMVTIDPGYSEKLIAVNVGGTENMLAAAKHHPECRKFVYVSSTGAIPELPAGQPIREVNQFVPYEEEKVVGWYSRSKAMATQKVLDAAHAGLNACVVHPSG
;
A
#
# COMPACT_ATOMS: atom_id res chain seq x y z
N MET A 1 15.64 -23.79 -10.35
CA MET A 1 14.69 -23.07 -11.24
C MET A 1 14.50 -21.69 -10.65
N ASN A 2 14.71 -20.63 -11.43
CA ASN A 2 14.38 -19.29 -10.94
C ASN A 2 12.85 -19.19 -10.92
N ILE A 3 12.27 -18.96 -9.74
CA ILE A 3 10.84 -18.73 -9.59
C ILE A 3 10.57 -17.31 -10.11
N ASN A 4 9.65 -17.17 -11.08
CA ASN A 4 9.26 -15.86 -11.58
C ASN A 4 8.52 -15.09 -10.49
N THR A 5 8.96 -13.87 -10.22
CA THR A 5 8.33 -12.98 -9.26
C THR A 5 7.56 -11.89 -9.99
N THR A 6 6.30 -11.69 -9.64
CA THR A 6 5.47 -10.56 -10.09
C THR A 6 5.36 -9.54 -8.96
N TYR A 7 5.76 -8.30 -9.22
CA TYR A 7 5.56 -7.19 -8.29
C TYR A 7 4.17 -6.59 -8.52
N LEU A 8 3.30 -6.78 -7.53
CA LEU A 8 1.94 -6.24 -7.51
C LEU A 8 1.98 -4.84 -6.88
N LEU A 9 1.89 -3.79 -7.69
CA LEU A 9 2.07 -2.42 -7.23
C LEU A 9 0.76 -1.62 -7.33
N THR A 10 0.23 -1.15 -6.20
CA THR A 10 -0.85 -0.16 -6.19
C THR A 10 -0.30 1.25 -6.10
N GLY A 11 -1.02 2.23 -6.64
CA GLY A 11 -0.53 3.61 -6.69
C GLY A 11 0.66 3.80 -7.66
N ALA A 12 0.81 2.90 -8.62
CA ALA A 12 1.91 2.86 -9.58
C ALA A 12 2.05 4.13 -10.42
N ALA A 13 0.94 4.79 -10.74
CA ALA A 13 0.93 6.04 -11.52
C ALA A 13 1.23 7.30 -10.68
N GLY A 14 1.38 7.18 -9.36
CA GLY A 14 1.79 8.25 -8.46
C GLY A 14 3.30 8.48 -8.47
N PHE A 15 3.76 9.58 -7.85
CA PHE A 15 5.18 9.96 -7.83
C PHE A 15 6.10 8.83 -7.32
N LEU A 16 5.78 8.22 -6.17
CA LEU A 16 6.56 7.12 -5.62
C LEU A 16 6.44 5.87 -6.49
N GLY A 17 5.22 5.55 -6.96
CA GLY A 17 4.95 4.34 -7.75
C GLY A 17 5.72 4.32 -9.06
N ILE A 18 5.79 5.43 -9.79
CA ILE A 18 6.56 5.54 -11.04
C ILE A 18 8.05 5.28 -10.78
N ASN A 19 8.60 5.83 -9.70
CA ASN A 19 10.00 5.60 -9.35
C ASN A 19 10.27 4.12 -9.00
N ILE A 20 9.33 3.47 -8.31
CA ILE A 20 9.42 2.02 -8.03
C ILE A 20 9.35 1.22 -9.33
N CYS A 21 8.41 1.54 -10.24
CA CYS A 21 8.31 0.89 -11.55
C CYS A 21 9.64 0.98 -12.30
N THR A 22 10.21 2.18 -12.42
CA THR A 22 11.48 2.40 -13.13
C THR A 22 12.60 1.52 -12.57
N GLN A 23 12.78 1.51 -11.24
CA GLN A 23 13.83 0.71 -10.61
C GLN A 23 13.61 -0.80 -10.74
N LEU A 24 12.38 -1.28 -10.73
CA LEU A 24 12.07 -2.69 -10.92
C LEU A 24 12.29 -3.12 -12.37
N ILE A 25 11.91 -2.27 -13.35
CA ILE A 25 12.17 -2.50 -14.77
C ILE A 25 13.68 -2.59 -15.04
N GLU A 26 14.49 -1.67 -14.50
CA GLU A 26 15.94 -1.70 -14.61
C GLU A 26 16.58 -3.00 -14.08
N ARG A 27 15.91 -3.68 -13.14
CA ARG A 27 16.31 -4.98 -12.59
C ARG A 27 15.77 -6.17 -13.38
N GLY A 28 14.97 -5.93 -14.42
CA GLY A 28 14.33 -6.96 -15.22
C GLY A 28 13.15 -7.66 -14.54
N GLU A 29 12.55 -7.01 -13.55
CA GLU A 29 11.43 -7.55 -12.80
C GLU A 29 10.09 -7.33 -13.52
N HIS A 30 9.14 -8.24 -13.34
CA HIS A 30 7.79 -8.13 -13.88
C HIS A 30 6.87 -7.37 -12.91
N ILE A 31 6.16 -6.35 -13.41
CA ILE A 31 5.30 -5.48 -12.62
C ILE A 31 3.87 -5.54 -13.16
N ARG A 32 2.92 -5.77 -12.25
CA ARG A 32 1.50 -5.55 -12.47
C ARG A 32 1.05 -4.37 -11.62
N ALA A 33 0.55 -3.31 -12.28
CA ALA A 33 0.08 -2.08 -11.65
C ALA A 33 -1.44 -2.11 -11.47
N PHE A 34 -1.92 -1.91 -10.25
CA PHE A 34 -3.33 -1.67 -9.97
C PHE A 34 -3.65 -0.19 -10.22
N VAL A 35 -4.53 0.09 -11.15
CA VAL A 35 -4.90 1.44 -11.59
C VAL A 35 -6.42 1.60 -11.54
N LEU A 36 -6.89 2.71 -10.99
CA LEU A 36 -8.32 3.00 -11.02
C LEU A 36 -8.79 3.16 -12.47
N LYS A 37 -9.92 2.57 -12.80
CA LYS A 37 -10.48 2.65 -14.15
C LYS A 37 -10.69 4.10 -14.58
N GLY A 38 -10.12 4.46 -15.73
CA GLY A 38 -10.19 5.82 -16.25
C GLY A 38 -9.23 6.82 -15.60
N ASP A 39 -8.30 6.38 -14.77
CA ASP A 39 -7.29 7.26 -14.18
C ASP A 39 -6.40 7.89 -15.27
N PRO A 40 -6.41 9.22 -15.43
CA PRO A 40 -5.59 9.90 -16.45
C PRO A 40 -4.08 9.75 -16.21
N ALA A 41 -3.65 9.42 -15.00
CA ALA A 41 -2.25 9.21 -14.68
C ALA A 41 -1.68 7.92 -15.27
N ARG A 42 -2.55 6.98 -15.72
CA ARG A 42 -2.14 5.75 -16.43
C ARG A 42 -1.17 6.02 -17.59
N LYS A 43 -1.31 7.14 -18.28
CA LYS A 43 -0.43 7.52 -19.42
C LYS A 43 1.04 7.72 -19.06
N TYR A 44 1.35 7.86 -17.77
CA TYR A 44 2.73 8.04 -17.29
C TYR A 44 3.41 6.71 -16.92
N LEU A 45 2.66 5.60 -16.92
CA LEU A 45 3.26 4.29 -16.66
C LEU A 45 4.17 3.88 -17.82
N PRO A 46 5.35 3.30 -17.53
CA PRO A 46 6.18 2.67 -18.55
C PRO A 46 5.42 1.58 -19.32
N ALA A 47 5.78 1.40 -20.60
CA ALA A 47 5.09 0.45 -21.50
C ALA A 47 5.28 -1.02 -21.06
N GLU A 48 6.32 -1.32 -20.31
CA GLU A 48 6.68 -2.64 -19.78
C GLU A 48 5.78 -3.07 -18.61
N VAL A 49 5.03 -2.12 -17.99
CA VAL A 49 4.17 -2.40 -16.85
C VAL A 49 2.84 -3.00 -17.33
N GLU A 50 2.50 -4.18 -16.82
CA GLU A 50 1.17 -4.76 -16.98
C GLU A 50 0.15 -3.95 -16.19
N VAL A 51 -0.89 -3.44 -16.83
CA VAL A 51 -1.93 -2.63 -16.19
C VAL A 51 -3.15 -3.48 -15.87
N PHE A 52 -3.51 -3.54 -14.59
CA PHE A 52 -4.77 -4.09 -14.10
C PHE A 52 -5.68 -2.93 -13.68
N GLU A 53 -6.85 -2.81 -14.29
CA GLU A 53 -7.84 -1.78 -13.94
C GLU A 53 -8.82 -2.32 -12.88
N GLY A 54 -8.94 -1.61 -11.76
CA GLY A 54 -9.85 -1.99 -10.66
C GLY A 54 -10.04 -0.86 -9.65
N ASP A 55 -10.90 -1.10 -8.66
CA ASP A 55 -11.15 -0.20 -7.53
C ASP A 55 -10.71 -0.88 -6.22
N LEU A 56 -9.89 -0.23 -5.43
CA LEU A 56 -9.48 -0.73 -4.11
C LEU A 56 -10.65 -0.93 -3.14
N CYS A 57 -11.75 -0.20 -3.35
CA CYS A 57 -12.97 -0.38 -2.58
C CYS A 57 -13.76 -1.65 -2.97
N SER A 58 -13.39 -2.30 -4.10
CA SER A 58 -13.94 -3.59 -4.54
C SER A 58 -13.06 -4.73 -4.03
N ALA A 59 -13.59 -5.55 -3.13
CA ALA A 59 -12.89 -6.76 -2.66
C ALA A 59 -12.64 -7.74 -3.81
N GLU A 60 -13.56 -7.82 -4.78
CA GLU A 60 -13.45 -8.69 -5.96
C GLU A 60 -12.28 -8.26 -6.86
N ASP A 61 -12.15 -6.94 -7.13
CA ASP A 61 -11.03 -6.42 -7.93
C ASP A 61 -9.68 -6.65 -7.22
N CYS A 62 -9.65 -6.46 -5.89
CA CYS A 62 -8.45 -6.71 -5.09
C CYS A 62 -8.06 -8.20 -5.15
N GLU A 63 -9.01 -9.12 -5.01
CA GLU A 63 -8.78 -10.56 -5.12
C GLU A 63 -8.27 -10.94 -6.52
N ALA A 64 -8.91 -10.45 -7.59
CA ALA A 64 -8.51 -10.71 -8.97
C ALA A 64 -7.11 -10.18 -9.30
N PHE A 65 -6.68 -9.09 -8.66
CA PHE A 65 -5.35 -8.51 -8.86
C PHE A 65 -4.22 -9.46 -8.46
N PHE A 66 -4.43 -10.30 -7.45
CA PHE A 66 -3.44 -11.26 -6.98
C PHE A 66 -3.36 -12.54 -7.83
N ASN A 67 -4.26 -12.75 -8.81
CA ASN A 67 -4.20 -13.91 -9.69
C ASN A 67 -2.98 -13.82 -10.62
N ILE A 68 -1.90 -14.49 -10.27
CA ILE A 68 -0.67 -14.59 -11.05
C ILE A 68 -0.53 -15.99 -11.69
N PRO A 69 0.35 -16.16 -12.71
CA PRO A 69 0.57 -17.48 -13.33
C PRO A 69 0.95 -18.56 -12.31
N GLU A 70 0.45 -19.78 -12.52
CA GLU A 70 0.76 -20.93 -11.68
C GLU A 70 2.29 -21.18 -11.61
N GLY A 71 2.78 -21.49 -10.42
CA GLY A 71 4.22 -21.71 -10.17
C GLY A 71 5.03 -20.42 -10.01
N SER A 72 4.40 -19.25 -10.13
CA SER A 72 5.02 -17.95 -9.84
C SER A 72 4.81 -17.55 -8.37
N GLN A 73 5.49 -16.50 -7.93
CA GLN A 73 5.28 -15.85 -6.65
C GLN A 73 5.05 -14.35 -6.84
N SER A 74 4.49 -13.69 -5.84
CA SER A 74 4.32 -12.23 -5.87
C SER A 74 4.90 -11.53 -4.64
N VAL A 75 5.19 -10.24 -4.84
CA VAL A 75 5.48 -9.25 -3.79
C VAL A 75 4.52 -8.10 -3.99
N CYS A 76 3.67 -7.84 -3.02
CA CYS A 76 2.75 -6.70 -3.07
C CYS A 76 3.38 -5.47 -2.43
N ILE A 77 3.40 -4.34 -3.17
CA ILE A 77 3.81 -3.04 -2.69
C ILE A 77 2.58 -2.12 -2.76
N HIS A 78 1.98 -1.86 -1.61
CA HIS A 78 0.76 -1.08 -1.51
C HIS A 78 1.06 0.39 -1.23
N CYS A 79 1.15 1.20 -2.30
CA CYS A 79 1.43 2.65 -2.26
C CYS A 79 0.18 3.49 -2.45
N ALA A 80 -0.91 2.92 -2.97
CA ALA A 80 -2.12 3.67 -3.26
C ALA A 80 -2.70 4.29 -1.99
N SER A 81 -3.03 5.56 -2.07
CA SER A 81 -3.64 6.32 -0.98
C SER A 81 -4.28 7.56 -1.55
N MET A 82 -5.46 7.89 -1.06
CA MET A 82 -6.05 9.20 -1.29
C MET A 82 -5.38 10.20 -0.35
N VAL A 83 -4.75 11.23 -0.92
CA VAL A 83 -4.08 12.30 -0.17
C VAL A 83 -4.97 13.53 -0.15
N THR A 84 -5.10 14.19 1.00
CA THR A 84 -5.83 15.45 1.14
C THR A 84 -5.16 16.36 2.16
N ILE A 85 -5.22 17.67 1.89
CA ILE A 85 -4.85 18.72 2.85
C ILE A 85 -6.07 19.22 3.62
N ASP A 86 -7.27 18.80 3.22
CA ASP A 86 -8.49 19.12 3.96
C ASP A 86 -8.47 18.36 5.30
N PRO A 87 -8.56 19.07 6.44
CA PRO A 87 -8.55 18.43 7.75
C PRO A 87 -9.87 17.73 8.10
N GLY A 88 -10.93 17.96 7.29
CA GLY A 88 -12.27 17.43 7.52
C GLY A 88 -12.37 15.92 7.33
N TYR A 89 -13.41 15.33 7.94
CA TYR A 89 -13.76 13.92 7.72
C TYR A 89 -14.22 13.70 6.27
N SER A 90 -13.76 12.62 5.69
CA SER A 90 -14.20 12.16 4.37
C SER A 90 -14.41 10.65 4.40
N GLU A 91 -15.65 10.22 4.20
CA GLU A 91 -16.00 8.81 4.10
C GLU A 91 -15.22 8.13 2.97
N LYS A 92 -15.07 8.81 1.82
CA LYS A 92 -14.31 8.33 0.69
C LYS A 92 -12.82 8.12 1.04
N LEU A 93 -12.23 9.03 1.82
CA LEU A 93 -10.86 8.90 2.27
C LEU A 93 -10.67 7.62 3.10
N ILE A 94 -11.59 7.37 4.04
CA ILE A 94 -11.55 6.17 4.89
C ILE A 94 -11.81 4.92 4.06
N ALA A 95 -12.80 4.94 3.17
CA ALA A 95 -13.10 3.80 2.31
C ALA A 95 -11.87 3.39 1.45
N VAL A 96 -11.18 4.36 0.85
CA VAL A 96 -10.00 4.09 0.01
C VAL A 96 -8.79 3.69 0.87
N ASN A 97 -8.44 4.50 1.87
CA ASN A 97 -7.16 4.32 2.58
C ASN A 97 -7.21 3.18 3.60
N VAL A 98 -8.34 2.98 4.27
CA VAL A 98 -8.50 1.92 5.28
C VAL A 98 -9.17 0.71 4.65
N GLY A 99 -10.37 0.86 4.09
CA GLY A 99 -11.11 -0.24 3.47
C GLY A 99 -10.35 -0.87 2.31
N GLY A 100 -9.75 -0.06 1.42
CA GLY A 100 -8.90 -0.55 0.33
C GLY A 100 -7.69 -1.33 0.84
N THR A 101 -7.05 -0.88 1.93
CA THR A 101 -5.95 -1.63 2.56
C THR A 101 -6.45 -2.96 3.14
N GLU A 102 -7.62 -2.98 3.80
CA GLU A 102 -8.22 -4.21 4.32
C GLU A 102 -8.52 -5.22 3.20
N ASN A 103 -9.07 -4.77 2.06
CA ASN A 103 -9.32 -5.61 0.90
C ASN A 103 -8.01 -6.21 0.34
N MET A 104 -6.96 -5.40 0.20
CA MET A 104 -5.65 -5.86 -0.26
C MET A 104 -5.01 -6.87 0.70
N LEU A 105 -5.16 -6.68 2.02
CA LEU A 105 -4.68 -7.62 3.04
C LEU A 105 -5.46 -8.93 3.01
N ALA A 106 -6.78 -8.88 2.81
CA ALA A 106 -7.62 -10.05 2.66
C ALA A 106 -7.20 -10.88 1.45
N ALA A 107 -7.04 -10.25 0.29
CA ALA A 107 -6.55 -10.88 -0.93
C ALA A 107 -5.15 -11.50 -0.73
N ALA A 108 -4.20 -10.76 -0.14
CA ALA A 108 -2.87 -11.29 0.13
C ALA A 108 -2.86 -12.54 1.04
N LYS A 109 -3.81 -12.65 1.96
CA LYS A 109 -3.97 -13.84 2.82
C LYS A 109 -4.52 -15.06 2.07
N HIS A 110 -5.38 -14.85 1.07
CA HIS A 110 -5.94 -15.92 0.25
C HIS A 110 -4.93 -16.44 -0.79
N HIS A 111 -3.89 -15.68 -1.09
CA HIS A 111 -2.86 -15.98 -2.09
C HIS A 111 -1.51 -16.31 -1.42
N PRO A 112 -1.26 -17.58 -1.03
CA PRO A 112 -0.03 -17.99 -0.33
C PRO A 112 1.25 -17.80 -1.17
N GLU A 113 1.12 -17.64 -2.48
CA GLU A 113 2.20 -17.24 -3.40
C GLU A 113 2.62 -15.77 -3.21
N CYS A 114 1.84 -14.94 -2.50
CA CYS A 114 2.26 -13.60 -2.07
C CYS A 114 3.27 -13.72 -0.92
N ARG A 115 4.54 -13.64 -1.27
CA ARG A 115 5.65 -13.87 -0.33
C ARG A 115 5.93 -12.69 0.59
N LYS A 116 5.52 -11.48 0.20
CA LYS A 116 5.71 -10.26 0.98
C LYS A 116 4.64 -9.23 0.66
N PHE A 117 4.15 -8.58 1.70
CA PHE A 117 3.28 -7.41 1.60
C PHE A 117 3.99 -6.20 2.22
N VAL A 118 4.26 -5.17 1.42
CA VAL A 118 4.89 -3.92 1.87
C VAL A 118 3.85 -2.81 1.81
N TYR A 119 3.52 -2.24 2.95
CA TYR A 119 2.61 -1.09 3.02
C TYR A 119 3.37 0.22 3.14
N VAL A 120 3.07 1.15 2.26
CA VAL A 120 3.60 2.51 2.32
C VAL A 120 2.64 3.38 3.13
N SER A 121 3.00 3.61 4.38
CA SER A 121 2.29 4.50 5.30
C SER A 121 2.75 5.96 5.11
N SER A 122 2.91 6.69 6.19
CA SER A 122 3.39 8.07 6.25
C SER A 122 3.95 8.35 7.64
N THR A 123 4.92 9.24 7.75
CA THR A 123 5.29 9.79 9.08
C THR A 123 4.14 10.51 9.76
N GLY A 124 3.17 11.02 9.00
CA GLY A 124 1.92 11.57 9.55
C GLY A 124 1.05 10.59 10.34
N ALA A 125 1.26 9.27 10.17
CA ALA A 125 0.59 8.24 11.00
C ALA A 125 1.18 8.14 12.41
N ILE A 126 2.30 8.80 12.68
CA ILE A 126 3.02 8.73 13.95
C ILE A 126 2.69 9.98 14.76
N PRO A 127 2.26 9.87 16.03
CA PRO A 127 2.00 11.01 16.88
C PRO A 127 3.24 11.91 17.06
N GLU A 128 3.03 13.21 17.05
CA GLU A 128 4.08 14.16 17.33
C GLU A 128 4.55 14.04 18.80
N LEU A 129 5.86 14.02 19.00
CA LEU A 129 6.46 14.12 20.33
C LEU A 129 6.67 15.60 20.69
N PRO A 130 6.83 15.92 21.98
CA PRO A 130 7.19 17.26 22.42
C PRO A 130 8.42 17.78 21.68
N ALA A 131 8.47 19.10 21.43
CA ALA A 131 9.55 19.75 20.69
C ALA A 131 10.93 19.34 21.24
N GLY A 132 11.83 18.96 20.33
CA GLY A 132 13.18 18.52 20.66
C GLY A 132 13.33 17.06 21.06
N GLN A 133 12.25 16.28 21.10
CA GLN A 133 12.31 14.85 21.34
C GLN A 133 12.31 14.08 19.99
N PRO A 134 13.42 13.42 19.61
CA PRO A 134 13.46 12.64 18.38
C PRO A 134 12.71 11.31 18.54
N ILE A 135 11.98 10.92 17.50
CA ILE A 135 11.45 9.57 17.39
C ILE A 135 12.60 8.64 17.01
N ARG A 136 12.93 7.72 17.91
CA ARG A 136 14.05 6.76 17.72
C ARG A 136 13.55 5.39 17.27
N GLU A 137 12.40 4.97 17.78
CA GLU A 137 11.80 3.67 17.51
C GLU A 137 10.31 3.82 17.17
N VAL A 138 9.92 3.46 15.97
CA VAL A 138 8.53 3.56 15.53
C VAL A 138 7.62 2.57 16.27
N ASN A 139 8.19 1.45 16.73
CA ASN A 139 7.45 0.42 17.48
C ASN A 139 6.85 0.92 18.81
N GLN A 140 7.36 2.02 19.37
CA GLN A 140 6.80 2.61 20.58
C GLN A 140 5.37 3.17 20.40
N PHE A 141 4.91 3.33 19.14
CA PHE A 141 3.58 3.83 18.82
C PHE A 141 2.58 2.73 18.50
N VAL A 142 2.95 1.47 18.67
CA VAL A 142 2.04 0.33 18.52
C VAL A 142 1.32 0.05 19.84
N PRO A 143 -0.02 -0.05 19.88
CA PRO A 143 -0.94 0.11 18.75
C PRO A 143 -1.01 1.56 18.26
N TYR A 144 -1.24 1.72 16.94
CA TYR A 144 -1.43 3.06 16.35
C TYR A 144 -2.82 3.59 16.72
N GLU A 145 -2.83 4.61 17.57
CA GLU A 145 -4.05 5.27 18.06
C GLU A 145 -4.31 6.49 17.17
N GLU A 146 -5.30 6.38 16.26
CA GLU A 146 -5.58 7.40 15.25
C GLU A 146 -6.00 8.76 15.85
N GLU A 147 -6.56 8.76 17.05
CA GLU A 147 -6.94 10.00 17.76
C GLU A 147 -5.74 10.82 18.25
N LYS A 148 -4.56 10.20 18.32
CA LYS A 148 -3.32 10.87 18.72
C LYS A 148 -2.63 11.62 17.58
N VAL A 149 -3.11 11.46 16.34
CA VAL A 149 -2.57 12.16 15.17
C VAL A 149 -3.58 13.20 14.64
N VAL A 150 -3.06 14.25 13.98
CA VAL A 150 -3.86 15.38 13.54
C VAL A 150 -4.23 15.25 12.07
N GLY A 151 -5.52 15.49 11.77
CA GLY A 151 -6.06 15.46 10.41
C GLY A 151 -6.47 14.06 9.94
N TRP A 152 -7.53 14.00 9.14
CA TRP A 152 -8.13 12.74 8.73
C TRP A 152 -7.25 11.92 7.78
N TYR A 153 -6.39 12.57 7.00
CA TYR A 153 -5.38 11.83 6.22
C TYR A 153 -4.45 11.03 7.15
N SER A 154 -3.85 11.69 8.15
CA SER A 154 -2.96 11.05 9.12
C SER A 154 -3.67 9.95 9.91
N ARG A 155 -4.90 10.20 10.34
CA ARG A 155 -5.73 9.19 11.01
C ARG A 155 -5.98 7.97 10.12
N SER A 156 -6.35 8.18 8.85
CA SER A 156 -6.54 7.07 7.91
C SER A 156 -5.26 6.24 7.72
N LYS A 157 -4.09 6.88 7.68
CA LYS A 157 -2.80 6.20 7.59
C LYS A 157 -2.45 5.44 8.88
N ALA A 158 -2.76 5.98 10.06
CA ALA A 158 -2.57 5.30 11.33
C ALA A 158 -3.47 4.05 11.42
N MET A 159 -4.77 4.18 11.12
CA MET A 159 -5.72 3.07 11.07
C MET A 159 -5.26 1.95 10.13
N ALA A 160 -4.90 2.31 8.89
CA ALA A 160 -4.43 1.34 7.90
C ALA A 160 -3.10 0.68 8.33
N THR A 161 -2.19 1.45 8.94
CA THR A 161 -0.95 0.91 9.52
C THR A 161 -1.24 -0.17 10.56
N GLN A 162 -2.18 0.10 11.47
CA GLN A 162 -2.56 -0.88 12.49
C GLN A 162 -3.13 -2.16 11.86
N LYS A 163 -3.99 -2.04 10.82
CA LYS A 163 -4.52 -3.22 10.10
C LYS A 163 -3.41 -4.08 9.48
N VAL A 164 -2.37 -3.46 8.93
CA VAL A 164 -1.22 -4.20 8.37
C VAL A 164 -0.43 -4.91 9.47
N LEU A 165 -0.21 -4.25 10.61
CA LEU A 165 0.48 -4.86 11.76
C LEU A 165 -0.32 -6.01 12.36
N ASP A 166 -1.64 -5.87 12.49
CA ASP A 166 -2.53 -6.94 12.94
C ASP A 166 -2.47 -8.16 11.99
N ALA A 167 -2.47 -7.90 10.68
CA ALA A 167 -2.31 -8.95 9.67
C ALA A 167 -0.94 -9.64 9.77
N ALA A 168 0.12 -8.87 10.04
CA ALA A 168 1.47 -9.44 10.25
C ALA A 168 1.53 -10.30 11.51
N HIS A 169 0.95 -9.86 12.62
CA HIS A 169 0.84 -10.65 13.85
C HIS A 169 0.02 -11.93 13.64
N ALA A 170 -0.97 -11.88 12.74
CA ALA A 170 -1.76 -13.05 12.35
C ALA A 170 -1.06 -13.97 11.33
N GLY A 171 0.21 -13.71 10.99
CA GLY A 171 1.04 -14.60 10.18
C GLY A 171 1.27 -14.17 8.73
N LEU A 172 0.68 -13.05 8.26
CA LEU A 172 1.01 -12.51 6.95
C LEU A 172 2.44 -11.95 6.98
N ASN A 173 3.27 -12.32 6.00
CA ASN A 173 4.61 -11.70 5.87
C ASN A 173 4.48 -10.25 5.38
N ALA A 174 4.13 -9.34 6.29
CA ALA A 174 3.92 -7.93 5.98
C ALA A 174 4.90 -7.03 6.73
N CYS A 175 5.14 -5.84 6.17
CA CYS A 175 5.87 -4.76 6.84
C CYS A 175 5.32 -3.40 6.41
N VAL A 176 5.62 -2.39 7.23
CA VAL A 176 5.22 -1.00 7.01
C VAL A 176 6.47 -0.14 6.83
N VAL A 177 6.42 0.79 5.90
CA VAL A 177 7.41 1.86 5.74
C VAL A 177 6.74 3.22 5.91
N HIS A 178 7.42 4.15 6.57
CA HIS A 178 6.91 5.51 6.84
C HIS A 178 7.79 6.53 6.12
N PRO A 179 7.51 6.86 4.85
CA PRO A 179 8.22 7.93 4.16
C PRO A 179 7.99 9.27 4.85
N SER A 180 9.04 10.08 4.93
CA SER A 180 8.95 11.51 5.24
C SER A 180 8.93 12.31 3.94
N GLY A 181 8.19 13.43 3.91
CA GLY A 181 8.23 14.41 2.84
C GLY A 181 9.39 15.40 3.03
#